data_fdd309b7bd559c3d0f75775bf34bbd9d
#
_entry.id   fdd309b7bd559c3d0f75775bf34bbd9d
#
_cell.length_a   1.000
_cell.length_b   1.000
_cell.length_c   1.000
_cell.angle_alpha   90.00
_cell.angle_beta   90.00
_cell.angle_gamma   90.00
#
_symmetry.space_group_name_H-M   'P 1'
#
loop_
_entity.id
_entity.type
_entity.pdbx_description
1 polymer ?
#
loop_
_entity_poly.entity_id
_entity_poly.type
_entity_poly.pdbx_seq_one_letter_code
_entity_poly.pdbx_strand_id
1 'polypeptide(L)'
;MKRGKKYVEAAKTIDRGTLYDVADAVSLVKKTATAKFDETIEAHIRTGCDGRHADQQIRGAVVLPHGTGKKVRILVFAKDAKAEEAKAAGADFVGGEELIPKIQNENWFEFDVVVATPDMMGVVGRLGRVLGPKGLMPNPKAGTVTMDVTKAIQEIKAGKIEYRLDKTNIIHVPVGKASFTEEQLTDNFQTLIDAINKVRPAAVKGQYLKSVTLTSTMGPGGKINPMKLV
;
A
#
# COMPACT_ATOMS: atom_id res chain seq x y z
N MET A 1 22.01 14.80 12.03
CA MET A 1 22.18 13.36 12.30
C MET A 1 23.19 12.78 11.34
N LYS A 2 24.26 12.08 11.79
CA LYS A 2 25.24 11.47 10.89
C LYS A 2 24.63 10.21 10.27
N ARG A 3 24.62 10.12 8.94
CA ARG A 3 24.16 8.94 8.19
C ARG A 3 25.25 7.88 8.09
N GLY A 4 24.86 6.60 8.00
CA GLY A 4 25.81 5.50 7.88
C GLY A 4 26.63 5.55 6.58
N LYS A 5 27.83 4.96 6.58
CA LYS A 5 28.75 4.98 5.42
C LYS A 5 28.11 4.47 4.13
N LYS A 6 27.43 3.33 4.17
CA LYS A 6 26.72 2.74 3.02
C LYS A 6 25.69 3.68 2.40
N TYR A 7 24.88 4.37 3.25
CA TYR A 7 23.92 5.34 2.77
C TYR A 7 24.61 6.53 2.08
N VAL A 8 25.72 7.01 2.63
CA VAL A 8 26.48 8.14 2.05
C VAL A 8 27.06 7.76 0.68
N GLU A 9 27.56 6.53 0.53
CA GLU A 9 28.04 5.99 -0.75
C GLU A 9 26.89 5.87 -1.75
N ALA A 10 25.79 5.25 -1.37
CA ALA A 10 24.60 5.12 -2.20
C ALA A 10 24.03 6.51 -2.62
N ALA A 11 24.06 7.49 -1.71
CA ALA A 11 23.57 8.83 -2.00
C ALA A 11 24.42 9.61 -3.02
N LYS A 12 25.68 9.22 -3.24
CA LYS A 12 26.55 9.82 -4.28
C LYS A 12 26.14 9.41 -5.69
N THR A 13 25.47 8.27 -5.85
CA THR A 13 25.02 7.78 -7.17
C THR A 13 23.73 8.43 -7.65
N ILE A 14 23.00 9.12 -6.77
CA ILE A 14 21.75 9.80 -7.10
C ILE A 14 21.96 11.31 -7.05
N ASP A 15 21.79 11.97 -8.17
CA ASP A 15 21.73 13.43 -8.21
C ASP A 15 20.34 13.91 -7.77
N ARG A 16 20.27 14.69 -6.71
CA ARG A 16 19.04 15.23 -6.15
C ARG A 16 18.39 16.32 -6.98
N GLY A 17 19.16 16.96 -7.87
CA GLY A 17 18.69 18.00 -8.78
C GLY A 17 18.01 17.44 -10.02
N THR A 18 18.38 16.23 -10.41
CA THR A 18 17.90 15.58 -11.64
C THR A 18 16.55 14.90 -11.43
N LEU A 19 15.66 15.05 -12.41
CA LEU A 19 14.41 14.30 -12.54
C LEU A 19 14.63 13.16 -13.52
N TYR A 20 14.58 11.94 -13.01
CA TYR A 20 14.84 10.71 -13.79
C TYR A 20 13.60 10.23 -14.53
N ASP A 21 13.80 9.47 -15.58
CA ASP A 21 12.74 8.64 -16.17
C ASP A 21 12.47 7.42 -15.29
N VAL A 22 11.31 6.77 -15.46
CA VAL A 22 10.87 5.67 -14.59
C VAL A 22 11.89 4.53 -14.58
N ALA A 23 12.34 4.10 -15.77
CA ALA A 23 13.30 3.00 -15.91
C ALA A 23 14.63 3.31 -15.21
N ASP A 24 15.15 4.52 -15.39
CA ASP A 24 16.39 4.97 -14.77
C ASP A 24 16.25 5.05 -13.25
N ALA A 25 15.13 5.59 -12.76
CA ALA A 25 14.85 5.67 -11.33
C ALA A 25 14.76 4.28 -10.68
N VAL A 26 14.09 3.33 -11.34
CA VAL A 26 13.99 1.93 -10.87
C VAL A 26 15.37 1.28 -10.81
N SER A 27 16.17 1.41 -11.88
CA SER A 27 17.55 0.87 -11.94
C SER A 27 18.44 1.47 -10.84
N LEU A 28 18.39 2.79 -10.64
CA LEU A 28 19.13 3.48 -9.59
C LEU A 28 18.73 3.03 -8.19
N VAL A 29 17.43 2.94 -7.91
CA VAL A 29 16.93 2.53 -6.59
C VAL A 29 17.31 1.08 -6.30
N LYS A 30 17.28 0.17 -7.27
CA LYS A 30 17.78 -1.20 -7.11
C LYS A 30 19.26 -1.25 -6.80
N LYS A 31 20.08 -0.47 -7.50
CA LYS A 31 21.54 -0.38 -7.24
C LYS A 31 21.87 0.18 -5.86
N THR A 32 21.00 1.02 -5.31
CA THR A 32 21.20 1.65 -3.98
C THR A 32 20.60 0.84 -2.83
N ALA A 33 19.90 -0.27 -3.10
CA ALA A 33 19.42 -1.22 -2.11
C ALA A 33 20.59 -2.07 -1.60
N THR A 34 21.20 -1.64 -0.49
CA THR A 34 22.46 -2.23 0.05
C THR A 34 22.29 -3.01 1.34
N ALA A 35 21.05 -3.20 1.80
CA ALA A 35 20.77 -3.97 3.01
C ALA A 35 20.98 -5.48 2.79
N LYS A 36 21.11 -6.22 3.90
CA LYS A 36 21.28 -7.69 3.86
C LYS A 36 19.95 -8.45 3.74
N PHE A 37 18.84 -7.76 3.70
CA PHE A 37 17.51 -8.31 3.51
C PHE A 37 16.92 -7.79 2.21
N ASP A 38 15.88 -8.45 1.71
CA ASP A 38 15.18 -8.02 0.49
C ASP A 38 14.37 -6.75 0.77
N GLU A 39 14.96 -5.60 0.41
CA GLU A 39 14.39 -4.29 0.64
C GLU A 39 13.08 -4.11 -0.13
N THR A 40 12.15 -3.35 0.43
CA THR A 40 10.94 -2.93 -0.28
C THR A 40 11.23 -1.68 -1.09
N ILE A 41 10.79 -1.66 -2.34
CA ILE A 41 10.78 -0.47 -3.20
C ILE A 41 9.44 0.23 -2.99
N GLU A 42 9.50 1.51 -2.62
CA GLU A 42 8.34 2.32 -2.25
C GLU A 42 8.25 3.55 -3.13
N ALA A 43 7.00 3.91 -3.49
CA ALA A 43 6.69 5.15 -4.18
C ALA A 43 6.10 6.17 -3.19
N HIS A 44 6.62 7.39 -3.24
CA HIS A 44 6.14 8.53 -2.47
C HIS A 44 5.68 9.61 -3.44
N ILE A 45 4.37 9.83 -3.48
CA ILE A 45 3.71 10.67 -4.48
C ILE A 45 3.08 11.86 -3.78
N ARG A 46 3.68 13.04 -3.93
CA ARG A 46 3.11 14.28 -3.44
C ARG A 46 2.11 14.81 -4.43
N THR A 47 0.87 14.94 -3.99
CA THR A 47 -0.23 15.44 -4.82
C THR A 47 -0.49 16.94 -4.60
N GLY A 48 -1.24 17.54 -5.52
CA GLY A 48 -1.77 18.90 -5.40
C GLY A 48 -3.06 19.00 -4.60
N CYS A 49 -3.55 17.88 -4.02
CA CYS A 49 -4.75 17.87 -3.19
C CYS A 49 -4.52 18.58 -1.86
N ASP A 50 -5.59 19.05 -1.25
CA ASP A 50 -5.61 19.48 0.15
C ASP A 50 -6.40 18.45 0.98
N GLY A 51 -5.68 17.60 1.72
CA GLY A 51 -6.25 16.52 2.53
C GLY A 51 -7.14 17.00 3.71
N ARG A 52 -7.23 18.32 3.96
CA ARG A 52 -8.16 18.89 4.93
C ARG A 52 -9.60 18.91 4.42
N HIS A 53 -9.77 18.93 3.11
CA HIS A 53 -11.08 18.90 2.46
C HIS A 53 -11.49 17.46 2.13
N ALA A 54 -12.68 17.07 2.53
CA ALA A 54 -13.18 15.70 2.38
C ALA A 54 -13.32 15.27 0.90
N ASP A 55 -13.61 16.21 0.02
CA ASP A 55 -13.73 16.06 -1.44
C ASP A 55 -12.38 15.88 -2.15
N GLN A 56 -11.28 16.24 -1.49
CA GLN A 56 -9.91 16.08 -1.99
C GLN A 56 -9.15 14.93 -1.33
N GLN A 57 -9.78 14.21 -0.42
CA GLN A 57 -9.18 13.03 0.19
C GLN A 57 -9.17 11.85 -0.79
N ILE A 58 -7.97 11.42 -1.15
CA ILE A 58 -7.76 10.24 -2.00
C ILE A 58 -7.59 9.01 -1.11
N ARG A 59 -8.38 8.00 -1.37
CA ARG A 59 -8.25 6.67 -0.79
C ARG A 59 -8.80 5.64 -1.77
N GLY A 60 -8.05 4.60 -2.02
CA GLY A 60 -8.44 3.53 -2.93
C GLY A 60 -7.57 2.30 -2.77
N ALA A 61 -7.78 1.34 -3.65
CA ALA A 61 -6.96 0.15 -3.74
C ALA A 61 -6.65 -0.15 -5.21
N VAL A 62 -5.54 -0.79 -5.44
CA VAL A 62 -5.11 -1.27 -6.75
C VAL A 62 -4.49 -2.65 -6.62
N VAL A 63 -4.73 -3.51 -7.59
CA VAL A 63 -4.06 -4.82 -7.68
C VAL A 63 -2.85 -4.64 -8.57
N LEU A 64 -1.67 -4.94 -8.02
CA LEU A 64 -0.42 -4.86 -8.78
C LEU A 64 -0.24 -6.11 -9.62
N PRO A 65 0.15 -6.01 -10.92
CA PRO A 65 0.29 -7.16 -11.82
C PRO A 65 1.25 -8.24 -11.29
N HIS A 66 2.35 -7.82 -10.67
CA HIS A 66 3.37 -8.71 -10.12
C HIS A 66 3.32 -8.84 -8.59
N GLY A 67 2.25 -8.30 -7.97
CA GLY A 67 2.10 -8.29 -6.51
C GLY A 67 3.16 -7.42 -5.81
N THR A 68 3.24 -7.56 -4.49
CA THR A 68 4.20 -6.82 -3.65
C THR A 68 5.41 -7.65 -3.21
N GLY A 69 5.42 -8.96 -3.48
CA GLY A 69 6.43 -9.90 -2.99
C GLY A 69 6.33 -10.21 -1.49
N LYS A 70 5.30 -9.71 -0.80
CA LYS A 70 5.03 -10.03 0.61
C LYS A 70 3.93 -11.09 0.69
N LYS A 71 4.15 -12.15 1.46
CA LYS A 71 3.08 -13.08 1.85
C LYS A 71 2.20 -12.40 2.89
N VAL A 72 0.94 -12.18 2.55
CA VAL A 72 -0.03 -11.47 3.39
C VAL A 72 -0.89 -12.49 4.11
N ARG A 73 -0.99 -12.38 5.44
CA ARG A 73 -1.89 -13.19 6.28
C ARG A 73 -3.22 -12.45 6.42
N ILE A 74 -4.30 -13.14 6.04
CA ILE A 74 -5.63 -12.55 5.93
C ILE A 74 -6.52 -13.05 7.07
N LEU A 75 -7.06 -12.12 7.84
CA LEU A 75 -8.12 -12.36 8.82
C LEU A 75 -9.46 -12.00 8.21
N VAL A 76 -10.44 -12.89 8.28
CA VAL A 76 -11.80 -12.66 7.78
C VAL A 76 -12.81 -12.71 8.91
N PHE A 77 -13.58 -11.64 9.04
CA PHE A 77 -14.77 -11.60 9.89
C PHE A 77 -16.00 -11.93 9.06
N ALA A 78 -16.53 -13.13 9.22
CA ALA A 78 -17.72 -13.61 8.52
C ALA A 78 -18.47 -14.61 9.38
N LYS A 79 -19.78 -14.77 9.10
CA LYS A 79 -20.67 -15.74 9.76
C LYS A 79 -21.05 -16.86 8.81
N ASP A 80 -21.41 -17.99 9.38
CA ASP A 80 -22.03 -19.14 8.71
C ASP A 80 -21.37 -19.53 7.37
N ALA A 81 -22.15 -19.60 6.30
CA ALA A 81 -21.69 -19.99 4.97
C ALA A 81 -20.53 -19.11 4.45
N LYS A 82 -20.51 -17.80 4.78
CA LYS A 82 -19.44 -16.91 4.36
C LYS A 82 -18.11 -17.20 5.05
N ALA A 83 -18.14 -17.74 6.25
CA ALA A 83 -16.93 -18.22 6.94
C ALA A 83 -16.35 -19.46 6.25
N GLU A 84 -17.19 -20.37 5.75
CA GLU A 84 -16.74 -21.54 4.99
C GLU A 84 -16.18 -21.15 3.62
N GLU A 85 -16.86 -20.24 2.91
CA GLU A 85 -16.33 -19.64 1.66
C GLU A 85 -14.95 -19.01 1.86
N ALA A 86 -14.77 -18.26 2.96
CA ALA A 86 -13.49 -17.63 3.29
C ALA A 86 -12.37 -18.66 3.53
N LYS A 87 -12.68 -19.74 4.25
CA LYS A 87 -11.73 -20.85 4.46
C LYS A 87 -11.36 -21.53 3.14
N ALA A 88 -12.36 -21.83 2.31
CA ALA A 88 -12.16 -22.42 0.99
C ALA A 88 -11.33 -21.54 0.06
N ALA A 89 -11.49 -20.21 0.13
CA ALA A 89 -10.69 -19.23 -0.60
C ALA A 89 -9.26 -19.09 -0.06
N GLY A 90 -8.97 -19.71 1.10
CA GLY A 90 -7.65 -19.77 1.69
C GLY A 90 -7.33 -18.59 2.61
N ALA A 91 -8.29 -18.03 3.32
CA ALA A 91 -8.00 -17.11 4.43
C ALA A 91 -7.20 -17.83 5.52
N ASP A 92 -6.24 -17.13 6.13
CA ASP A 92 -5.39 -17.70 7.17
C ASP A 92 -6.15 -17.82 8.49
N PHE A 93 -7.00 -16.85 8.77
CA PHE A 93 -7.83 -16.82 9.97
C PHE A 93 -9.26 -16.43 9.60
N VAL A 94 -10.23 -17.16 10.12
CA VAL A 94 -11.66 -16.89 9.89
C VAL A 94 -12.40 -17.04 11.20
N GLY A 95 -13.25 -16.06 11.52
CA GLY A 95 -14.07 -16.13 12.70
C GLY A 95 -15.05 -14.96 12.83
N GLY A 96 -15.79 -14.98 13.91
CA GLY A 96 -16.83 -13.99 14.25
C GLY A 96 -16.49 -13.17 15.50
N GLU A 97 -17.47 -13.09 16.41
CA GLU A 97 -17.34 -12.30 17.65
C GLU A 97 -16.31 -12.88 18.62
N GLU A 98 -16.00 -14.15 18.54
CA GLU A 98 -15.02 -14.84 19.39
C GLU A 98 -13.58 -14.33 19.21
N LEU A 99 -13.28 -13.70 18.07
CA LEU A 99 -11.96 -13.13 17.82
C LEU A 99 -11.76 -11.77 18.49
N ILE A 100 -12.83 -11.09 18.91
CA ILE A 100 -12.75 -9.78 19.54
C ILE A 100 -11.95 -9.80 20.85
N PRO A 101 -12.28 -10.68 21.83
CA PRO A 101 -11.50 -10.77 23.06
C PRO A 101 -10.04 -11.10 22.81
N LYS A 102 -9.75 -11.96 21.83
CA LYS A 102 -8.39 -12.34 21.47
C LYS A 102 -7.57 -11.14 20.97
N ILE A 103 -8.16 -10.31 20.11
CA ILE A 103 -7.49 -9.09 19.59
C ILE A 103 -7.36 -8.02 20.68
N GLN A 104 -8.41 -7.80 21.50
CA GLN A 104 -8.42 -6.75 22.51
C GLN A 104 -7.58 -7.07 23.75
N ASN A 105 -7.70 -8.29 24.28
CA ASN A 105 -7.12 -8.66 25.58
C ASN A 105 -5.74 -9.31 25.42
N GLU A 106 -5.56 -10.13 24.38
CA GLU A 106 -4.31 -10.86 24.15
C GLU A 106 -3.36 -10.11 23.21
N ASN A 107 -3.76 -8.94 22.65
CA ASN A 107 -2.97 -8.21 21.65
C ASN A 107 -2.54 -9.09 20.47
N TRP A 108 -3.44 -9.96 20.01
CA TRP A 108 -3.15 -10.85 18.90
C TRP A 108 -3.26 -10.13 17.55
N PHE A 109 -2.14 -10.01 16.82
CA PHE A 109 -2.02 -9.32 15.53
C PHE A 109 -1.19 -10.14 14.53
N GLU A 110 -1.41 -11.45 14.48
CA GLU A 110 -0.68 -12.33 13.54
C GLU A 110 -1.23 -12.26 12.11
N PHE A 111 -1.92 -11.19 11.75
CA PHE A 111 -2.50 -10.93 10.44
C PHE A 111 -2.05 -9.58 9.90
N ASP A 112 -2.03 -9.46 8.58
CA ASP A 112 -1.58 -8.25 7.87
C ASP A 112 -2.74 -7.47 7.23
N VAL A 113 -3.84 -8.15 6.90
CA VAL A 113 -5.06 -7.54 6.34
C VAL A 113 -6.30 -8.14 7.00
N VAL A 114 -7.29 -7.28 7.23
CA VAL A 114 -8.60 -7.68 7.76
C VAL A 114 -9.67 -7.46 6.69
N VAL A 115 -10.44 -8.50 6.41
CA VAL A 115 -11.64 -8.46 5.55
C VAL A 115 -12.85 -8.70 6.43
N ALA A 116 -13.93 -7.98 6.19
CA ALA A 116 -15.18 -8.17 6.93
C ALA A 116 -16.39 -8.14 5.99
N THR A 117 -17.38 -8.95 6.31
CA THR A 117 -18.69 -8.80 5.69
C THR A 117 -19.43 -7.59 6.29
N PRO A 118 -20.31 -6.90 5.56
CA PRO A 118 -20.99 -5.71 6.06
C PRO A 118 -21.78 -5.92 7.35
N ASP A 119 -22.37 -7.09 7.53
CA ASP A 119 -23.11 -7.50 8.74
C ASP A 119 -22.20 -7.61 9.97
N MET A 120 -20.91 -7.97 9.78
CA MET A 120 -19.93 -8.04 10.86
C MET A 120 -19.33 -6.69 11.23
N MET A 121 -19.54 -5.64 10.44
CA MET A 121 -18.93 -4.33 10.70
C MET A 121 -19.37 -3.68 12.01
N GLY A 122 -20.59 -3.96 12.50
CA GLY A 122 -21.04 -3.53 13.82
C GLY A 122 -20.20 -4.11 14.96
N VAL A 123 -19.77 -5.35 14.78
CA VAL A 123 -18.92 -6.10 15.73
C VAL A 123 -17.47 -5.63 15.62
N VAL A 124 -16.94 -5.59 14.40
CA VAL A 124 -15.57 -5.11 14.11
C VAL A 124 -15.38 -3.65 14.51
N GLY A 125 -16.43 -2.82 14.47
CA GLY A 125 -16.42 -1.44 14.94
C GLY A 125 -15.93 -1.27 16.37
N ARG A 126 -16.18 -2.25 17.26
CA ARG A 126 -15.66 -2.27 18.64
C ARG A 126 -14.15 -2.34 18.71
N LEU A 127 -13.51 -2.91 17.67
CA LEU A 127 -12.04 -2.98 17.52
C LEU A 127 -11.43 -1.71 16.92
N GLY A 128 -12.22 -0.70 16.57
CA GLY A 128 -11.76 0.51 15.87
C GLY A 128 -10.64 1.25 16.58
N ARG A 129 -10.65 1.28 17.91
CA ARG A 129 -9.58 1.91 18.73
C ARG A 129 -8.25 1.15 18.65
N VAL A 130 -8.29 -0.13 18.33
CA VAL A 130 -7.12 -1.02 18.28
C VAL A 130 -6.64 -1.21 16.84
N LEU A 131 -7.55 -1.51 15.91
CA LEU A 131 -7.23 -1.73 14.49
C LEU A 131 -6.96 -0.42 13.74
N GLY A 132 -7.63 0.67 14.11
CA GLY A 132 -7.53 1.97 13.43
C GLY A 132 -6.10 2.53 13.40
N PRO A 133 -5.41 2.69 14.55
CA PRO A 133 -4.04 3.19 14.59
C PRO A 133 -3.04 2.30 13.86
N LYS A 134 -3.31 0.99 13.75
CA LYS A 134 -2.48 0.02 13.04
C LYS A 134 -2.75 -0.02 11.53
N GLY A 135 -3.76 0.70 11.04
CA GLY A 135 -4.16 0.66 9.62
C GLY A 135 -4.87 -0.64 9.20
N LEU A 136 -5.30 -1.47 10.14
CA LEU A 136 -5.93 -2.77 9.90
C LEU A 136 -7.46 -2.73 9.84
N MET A 137 -8.06 -1.55 10.02
CA MET A 137 -9.52 -1.41 10.03
C MET A 137 -10.09 -1.61 8.62
N PRO A 138 -11.02 -2.57 8.42
CA PRO A 138 -11.67 -2.78 7.12
C PRO A 138 -12.38 -1.52 6.61
N ASN A 139 -12.33 -1.30 5.30
CA ASN A 139 -12.94 -0.14 4.68
C ASN A 139 -13.57 -0.48 3.31
N PRO A 140 -14.82 -0.02 3.04
CA PRO A 140 -15.46 -0.25 1.74
C PRO A 140 -14.68 0.32 0.56
N LYS A 141 -14.04 1.50 0.73
CA LYS A 141 -13.24 2.14 -0.34
C LYS A 141 -11.99 1.35 -0.72
N ALA A 142 -11.44 0.58 0.22
CA ALA A 142 -10.33 -0.34 -0.03
C ALA A 142 -10.82 -1.72 -0.53
N GLY A 143 -12.15 -1.95 -0.55
CA GLY A 143 -12.73 -3.23 -0.93
C GLY A 143 -12.46 -4.35 0.07
N THR A 144 -12.17 -4.00 1.34
CA THR A 144 -11.99 -4.94 2.45
C THR A 144 -13.27 -5.16 3.26
N VAL A 145 -14.35 -4.40 2.94
CA VAL A 145 -15.71 -4.67 3.40
C VAL A 145 -16.54 -5.06 2.19
N THR A 146 -16.90 -6.34 2.09
CA THR A 146 -17.58 -6.88 0.92
C THR A 146 -18.38 -8.15 1.26
N MET A 147 -19.44 -8.41 0.48
CA MET A 147 -20.18 -9.68 0.52
C MET A 147 -19.46 -10.78 -0.27
N ASP A 148 -18.63 -10.41 -1.27
CA ASP A 148 -17.82 -11.35 -2.05
C ASP A 148 -16.45 -11.53 -1.41
N VAL A 149 -16.42 -12.37 -0.39
CA VAL A 149 -15.21 -12.63 0.40
C VAL A 149 -14.17 -13.37 -0.42
N THR A 150 -14.59 -14.29 -1.28
CA THR A 150 -13.70 -15.10 -2.13
C THR A 150 -12.89 -14.23 -3.06
N LYS A 151 -13.53 -13.32 -3.78
CA LYS A 151 -12.87 -12.36 -4.68
C LYS A 151 -11.91 -11.45 -3.92
N ALA A 152 -12.33 -10.91 -2.77
CA ALA A 152 -11.48 -10.05 -1.96
C ALA A 152 -10.20 -10.76 -1.51
N ILE A 153 -10.28 -12.01 -1.05
CA ILE A 153 -9.13 -12.81 -0.64
C ILE A 153 -8.19 -13.05 -1.83
N GLN A 154 -8.74 -13.41 -3.00
CA GLN A 154 -7.95 -13.65 -4.20
C GLN A 154 -7.21 -12.38 -4.65
N GLU A 155 -7.88 -11.23 -4.68
CA GLU A 155 -7.25 -9.94 -5.01
C GLU A 155 -6.14 -9.55 -4.03
N ILE A 156 -6.36 -9.74 -2.72
CA ILE A 156 -5.34 -9.46 -1.69
C ILE A 156 -4.12 -10.37 -1.87
N LYS A 157 -4.33 -11.66 -2.13
CA LYS A 157 -3.24 -12.61 -2.41
C LYS A 157 -2.53 -12.31 -3.72
N ALA A 158 -3.25 -11.80 -4.73
CA ALA A 158 -2.67 -11.34 -5.99
C ALA A 158 -1.82 -10.07 -5.85
N GLY A 159 -1.87 -9.39 -4.67
CA GLY A 159 -1.07 -8.20 -4.42
C GLY A 159 -1.87 -6.91 -4.46
N LYS A 160 -3.12 -6.93 -4.02
CA LYS A 160 -3.91 -5.73 -3.79
C LYS A 160 -3.29 -4.89 -2.68
N ILE A 161 -3.04 -3.64 -2.98
CA ILE A 161 -2.54 -2.64 -2.02
C ILE A 161 -3.55 -1.53 -1.85
N GLU A 162 -3.61 -0.98 -0.64
CA GLU A 162 -4.38 0.22 -0.34
C GLU A 162 -3.48 1.44 -0.42
N TYR A 163 -3.98 2.53 -1.01
CA TYR A 163 -3.32 3.83 -0.97
C TYR A 163 -4.23 4.88 -0.34
N ARG A 164 -3.62 5.76 0.43
CA ARG A 164 -4.31 6.83 1.13
C ARG A 164 -3.45 8.08 1.17
N LEU A 165 -4.09 9.24 0.97
CA LEU A 165 -3.47 10.54 1.16
C LEU A 165 -3.22 10.79 2.66
N ASP A 166 -2.00 11.15 3.01
CA ASP A 166 -1.66 11.54 4.38
C ASP A 166 -1.97 13.02 4.67
N LYS A 167 -1.66 13.48 5.89
CA LYS A 167 -1.86 14.87 6.31
C LYS A 167 -0.95 15.87 5.59
N THR A 168 0.13 15.40 4.95
CA THR A 168 1.10 16.20 4.19
C THR A 168 0.84 16.18 2.69
N ASN A 169 -0.29 15.58 2.29
CA ASN A 169 -0.73 15.42 0.91
C ASN A 169 0.19 14.50 0.09
N ILE A 170 0.75 13.49 0.76
CA ILE A 170 1.61 12.49 0.14
C ILE A 170 0.93 11.11 0.23
N ILE A 171 1.06 10.33 -0.83
CA ILE A 171 0.68 8.92 -0.88
C ILE A 171 1.96 8.10 -0.78
N HIS A 172 2.01 7.17 0.18
CA HIS A 172 3.14 6.26 0.41
C HIS A 172 2.68 4.83 0.14
N VAL A 173 3.30 4.15 -0.83
CA VAL A 173 2.85 2.84 -1.31
C VAL A 173 4.04 1.96 -1.67
N PRO A 174 4.04 0.68 -1.26
CA PRO A 174 5.02 -0.29 -1.74
C PRO A 174 4.73 -0.67 -3.19
N VAL A 175 5.76 -0.72 -4.03
CA VAL A 175 5.68 -1.11 -5.44
C VAL A 175 6.14 -2.55 -5.65
N GLY A 176 7.07 -3.03 -4.84
CA GLY A 176 7.61 -4.37 -4.92
C GLY A 176 8.85 -4.57 -4.06
N LYS A 177 9.60 -5.63 -4.34
CA LYS A 177 10.84 -5.97 -3.66
C LYS A 177 12.05 -5.65 -4.53
N ALA A 178 13.20 -5.41 -3.92
CA ALA A 178 14.46 -5.21 -4.62
C ALA A 178 14.87 -6.44 -5.46
N SER A 179 14.40 -7.63 -5.09
CA SER A 179 14.57 -8.88 -5.84
C SER A 179 13.79 -8.93 -7.16
N PHE A 180 12.75 -8.11 -7.35
CA PHE A 180 11.98 -8.05 -8.59
C PHE A 180 12.84 -7.55 -9.75
N THR A 181 12.47 -7.93 -10.99
CA THR A 181 13.10 -7.37 -12.19
C THR A 181 12.76 -5.89 -12.37
N GLU A 182 13.54 -5.17 -13.16
CA GLU A 182 13.26 -3.75 -13.44
C GLU A 182 11.94 -3.58 -14.19
N GLU A 183 11.60 -4.52 -15.07
CA GLU A 183 10.34 -4.58 -15.81
C GLU A 183 9.15 -4.74 -14.86
N GLN A 184 9.21 -5.71 -13.93
CA GLN A 184 8.14 -5.95 -12.96
C GLN A 184 7.88 -4.73 -12.07
N LEU A 185 8.93 -4.04 -11.64
CA LEU A 185 8.81 -2.82 -10.84
C LEU A 185 8.21 -1.66 -11.64
N THR A 186 8.60 -1.55 -12.92
CA THR A 186 8.08 -0.52 -13.83
C THR A 186 6.60 -0.74 -14.10
N ASP A 187 6.18 -1.97 -14.38
CA ASP A 187 4.77 -2.32 -14.62
C ASP A 187 3.89 -2.05 -13.39
N ASN A 188 4.38 -2.49 -12.21
CA ASN A 188 3.69 -2.21 -10.95
C ASN A 188 3.57 -0.71 -10.69
N PHE A 189 4.64 0.04 -10.92
CA PHE A 189 4.65 1.48 -10.72
C PHE A 189 3.71 2.20 -11.70
N GLN A 190 3.71 1.81 -12.99
CA GLN A 190 2.82 2.39 -13.98
C GLN A 190 1.34 2.13 -13.62
N THR A 191 1.00 0.88 -13.27
CA THR A 191 -0.34 0.52 -12.83
C THR A 191 -0.80 1.34 -11.62
N LEU A 192 0.11 1.60 -10.67
CA LEU A 192 -0.17 2.45 -9.51
C LEU A 192 -0.45 3.91 -9.93
N ILE A 193 0.40 4.48 -10.79
CA ILE A 193 0.25 5.86 -11.27
C ILE A 193 -1.06 6.03 -12.04
N ASP A 194 -1.39 5.09 -12.92
CA ASP A 194 -2.65 5.11 -13.68
C ASP A 194 -3.87 5.05 -12.75
N ALA A 195 -3.82 4.22 -11.71
CA ALA A 195 -4.88 4.16 -10.71
C ALA A 195 -5.03 5.49 -9.93
N ILE A 196 -3.92 6.13 -9.58
CA ILE A 196 -3.93 7.43 -8.88
C ILE A 196 -4.43 8.54 -9.80
N ASN A 197 -4.04 8.56 -11.08
CA ASN A 197 -4.51 9.54 -12.05
C ASN A 197 -6.02 9.42 -12.30
N LYS A 198 -6.57 8.20 -12.36
CA LYS A 198 -8.01 7.94 -12.52
C LYS A 198 -8.87 8.50 -11.37
N VAL A 199 -8.34 8.56 -10.16
CA VAL A 199 -9.06 9.05 -8.98
C VAL A 199 -8.80 10.53 -8.69
N ARG A 200 -8.21 11.27 -9.63
CA ARG A 200 -7.97 12.71 -9.49
C ARG A 200 -9.27 13.44 -9.16
N PRO A 201 -9.35 14.14 -8.00
CA PRO A 201 -10.54 14.91 -7.66
C PRO A 201 -10.72 16.11 -8.63
N ALA A 202 -11.95 16.37 -9.06
CA ALA A 202 -12.26 17.51 -9.94
C ALA A 202 -11.96 18.88 -9.30
N ALA A 203 -11.99 18.94 -7.97
CA ALA A 203 -11.66 20.14 -7.19
C ALA A 203 -10.17 20.54 -7.25
N VAL A 204 -9.28 19.65 -7.68
CA VAL A 204 -7.83 19.93 -7.74
C VAL A 204 -7.51 20.75 -8.99
N LYS A 205 -7.19 22.02 -8.76
CA LYS A 205 -6.73 22.96 -9.81
C LYS A 205 -5.21 22.88 -9.97
N GLY A 206 -4.75 22.98 -11.21
CA GLY A 206 -3.31 22.97 -11.54
C GLY A 206 -2.68 21.58 -11.52
N GLN A 207 -1.40 21.52 -11.16
CA GLN A 207 -0.61 20.29 -11.22
C GLN A 207 -1.04 19.29 -10.14
N TYR A 208 -1.50 18.12 -10.56
CA TYR A 208 -1.96 17.04 -9.67
C TYR A 208 -0.80 16.29 -9.02
N LEU A 209 0.14 15.77 -9.82
CA LEU A 209 1.36 15.13 -9.32
C LEU A 209 2.45 16.19 -9.16
N LYS A 210 2.73 16.64 -7.94
CA LYS A 210 3.75 17.69 -7.67
C LYS A 210 5.16 17.12 -7.66
N SER A 211 5.36 15.98 -7.02
CA SER A 211 6.62 15.26 -7.02
C SER A 211 6.39 13.78 -6.80
N VAL A 212 7.19 12.96 -7.45
CA VAL A 212 7.18 11.51 -7.34
C VAL A 212 8.59 11.06 -7.03
N THR A 213 8.75 10.19 -6.04
CA THR A 213 10.05 9.68 -5.61
C THR A 213 9.94 8.18 -5.39
N LEU A 214 10.87 7.42 -5.96
CA LEU A 214 11.08 6.01 -5.62
C LEU A 214 12.24 5.89 -4.64
N THR A 215 12.12 4.98 -3.70
CA THR A 215 13.19 4.67 -2.74
C THR A 215 13.15 3.19 -2.34
N SER A 216 14.30 2.65 -1.95
CA SER A 216 14.35 1.39 -1.21
C SER A 216 14.30 1.67 0.30
N THR A 217 13.98 0.64 1.10
CA THR A 217 13.78 0.77 2.56
C THR A 217 14.93 1.53 3.27
N MET A 218 16.17 1.26 2.89
CA MET A 218 17.36 1.85 3.53
C MET A 218 18.12 2.79 2.59
N GLY A 219 17.69 2.93 1.34
CA GLY A 219 18.37 3.70 0.32
C GLY A 219 17.96 5.17 0.24
N PRO A 220 18.66 5.96 -0.57
CA PRO A 220 18.26 7.31 -0.93
C PRO A 220 17.13 7.28 -1.98
N GLY A 221 16.31 8.33 -2.02
CA GLY A 221 15.22 8.46 -2.98
C GLY A 221 15.66 9.08 -4.31
N GLY A 222 15.28 8.46 -5.43
CA GLY A 222 15.37 8.99 -6.78
C GLY A 222 14.09 9.71 -7.20
N LYS A 223 14.18 10.95 -7.66
CA LYS A 223 13.03 11.74 -8.10
C LYS A 223 12.67 11.40 -9.54
N ILE A 224 11.41 11.13 -9.80
CA ILE A 224 10.87 10.89 -11.14
C ILE A 224 10.26 12.17 -11.68
N ASN A 225 10.34 12.38 -12.99
CA ASN A 225 9.72 13.51 -13.66
C ASN A 225 8.18 13.35 -13.67
N PRO A 226 7.42 14.14 -12.88
CA PRO A 226 5.97 13.99 -12.79
C PRO A 226 5.24 14.40 -14.08
N MET A 227 5.86 15.20 -14.94
CA MET A 227 5.26 15.64 -16.20
C MET A 227 5.14 14.51 -17.23
N LYS A 228 5.95 13.46 -17.10
CA LYS A 228 5.91 12.28 -17.97
C LYS A 228 4.94 11.19 -17.47
N LEU A 229 4.28 11.42 -16.33
CA LEU A 229 3.39 10.47 -15.66
C LEU A 229 1.89 10.85 -15.75
N VAL A 230 1.58 11.91 -16.47
CA VAL A 230 0.21 12.45 -16.64
C VAL A 230 -0.34 12.05 -17.98
#